data_2444ebacd0c409af3b02ac4f3ad0d265
#
_entry.id   2444ebacd0c409af3b02ac4f3ad0d265
#
_cell.length_a   1.000
_cell.length_b   1.000
_cell.length_c   1.000
_cell.angle_alpha   90.00
_cell.angle_beta   90.00
_cell.angle_gamma   90.00
#
_symmetry.space_group_name_H-M   'P 1'
#
loop_
_entity.id
_entity.type
_entity.pdbx_description
1 polymer ?
#
loop_
_entity_poly.entity_id
_entity_poly.type
_entity_poly.pdbx_seq_one_letter_code
_entity_poly.pdbx_strand_id
1 'polypeptide(L)'
;MKNIKYILGIFLTLAIMTGCQEDDLTIGDLVAPTNIEISVTYLDDTNGDGVAEETAAPGLGSGVVKLSATASNASSFHYVIQNVTRLQTNGALEHTFTTLGNNTYAVTVIAYGTGGISTSKTIEVQALALYEAPADLKEMLHANSSRTWKIASDSPKHFGLGPVNGSIQAEWYGAGPGEKAHTGMYDDRYTFNVDGTFTHDVGPDGTVFGREVLINELGGSGGEAEGADVIQYVLDSYTENWTLTAPGGAETISLTGTAFMGYYIGGDHKYRIHMRSANEMILTSTDGNGSFNWWFTLIPA
;
A
#
# COMPACT_ATOMS: atom_id res chain seq x y z
N MET A 1 61.73 -57.20 22.42
CA MET A 1 60.54 -56.90 21.57
C MET A 1 59.33 -56.23 22.31
N LYS A 2 59.30 -56.20 23.63
CA LYS A 2 58.18 -55.57 24.38
C LYS A 2 58.27 -53.99 24.36
N ASN A 3 59.47 -53.42 24.35
CA ASN A 3 59.69 -51.97 24.45
C ASN A 3 59.49 -51.22 23.13
N ILE A 4 59.59 -51.89 21.99
CA ILE A 4 59.33 -51.30 20.66
C ILE A 4 57.87 -50.97 20.45
N LYS A 5 56.95 -51.73 21.03
CA LYS A 5 55.52 -51.46 20.93
C LYS A 5 55.07 -50.17 21.71
N TYR A 6 55.73 -49.87 22.81
CA TYR A 6 55.45 -48.65 23.57
C TYR A 6 56.04 -47.41 22.89
N ILE A 7 57.21 -47.53 22.27
CA ILE A 7 57.83 -46.42 21.53
C ILE A 7 57.01 -46.09 20.28
N LEU A 8 56.49 -47.11 19.57
CA LEU A 8 55.63 -46.90 18.39
C LEU A 8 54.26 -46.28 18.78
N GLY A 9 53.71 -46.66 19.96
CA GLY A 9 52.49 -46.08 20.51
C GLY A 9 52.66 -44.61 20.89
N ILE A 10 53.75 -44.24 21.49
CA ILE A 10 54.07 -42.83 21.88
C ILE A 10 54.31 -41.96 20.64
N PHE A 11 54.96 -42.49 19.61
CA PHE A 11 55.16 -41.75 18.34
C PHE A 11 53.86 -41.55 17.58
N LEU A 12 52.93 -42.51 17.61
CA LEU A 12 51.62 -42.42 16.95
C LEU A 12 50.68 -41.43 17.68
N THR A 13 50.77 -41.35 19.02
CA THR A 13 49.99 -40.37 19.77
C THR A 13 50.54 -38.94 19.67
N LEU A 14 51.87 -38.76 19.49
CA LEU A 14 52.46 -37.44 19.23
C LEU A 14 52.15 -36.92 17.79
N ALA A 15 51.99 -37.80 16.80
CA ALA A 15 51.66 -37.44 15.44
C ALA A 15 50.17 -36.94 15.27
N ILE A 16 49.32 -37.29 16.26
CA ILE A 16 47.89 -36.84 16.22
C ILE A 16 47.76 -35.42 16.83
N MET A 17 48.71 -34.90 17.52
CA MET A 17 48.70 -33.57 18.18
C MET A 17 49.21 -32.44 17.25
N THR A 18 49.68 -32.74 16.03
CA THR A 18 50.21 -31.72 15.11
C THR A 18 49.21 -31.30 14.02
N GLY A 19 47.93 -31.75 14.15
CA GLY A 19 46.97 -31.48 13.14
C GLY A 19 45.85 -30.52 13.60
N CYS A 20 46.15 -29.28 13.86
CA CYS A 20 45.29 -28.11 13.79
C CYS A 20 46.21 -26.90 14.13
N GLN A 21 47.05 -26.56 13.20
CA GLN A 21 47.51 -25.19 13.14
C GLN A 21 46.36 -24.46 12.41
N GLU A 22 45.47 -23.83 13.14
CA GLU A 22 44.61 -22.79 12.58
C GLU A 22 45.57 -21.75 11.99
N ASP A 23 45.64 -21.69 10.67
CA ASP A 23 46.16 -20.49 10.03
C ASP A 23 45.30 -19.35 10.56
N ASP A 24 45.83 -18.51 11.43
CA ASP A 24 45.24 -17.21 11.75
C ASP A 24 45.11 -16.46 10.42
N LEU A 25 43.95 -16.62 9.79
CA LEU A 25 43.54 -15.75 8.70
C LEU A 25 43.42 -14.36 9.29
N THR A 26 44.49 -13.61 9.28
CA THR A 26 44.51 -12.19 9.61
C THR A 26 43.61 -11.54 8.54
N ILE A 27 42.33 -11.35 8.89
CA ILE A 27 41.48 -10.41 8.18
C ILE A 27 42.23 -9.09 8.28
N GLY A 28 42.70 -8.55 7.17
CA GLY A 28 43.40 -7.29 7.11
C GLY A 28 42.65 -6.20 7.90
N ASP A 29 43.29 -5.09 8.20
CA ASP A 29 42.73 -4.01 9.02
C ASP A 29 41.30 -3.68 8.52
N LEU A 30 40.35 -3.79 9.45
CA LEU A 30 38.95 -3.43 9.17
C LEU A 30 38.86 -1.90 9.08
N VAL A 31 38.77 -1.38 7.86
CA VAL A 31 38.66 0.06 7.63
C VAL A 31 37.20 0.43 7.37
N ALA A 32 36.65 1.28 8.24
CA ALA A 32 35.30 1.78 8.05
C ALA A 32 35.18 2.62 6.78
N PRO A 33 34.06 2.55 6.06
CA PRO A 33 33.77 3.46 4.95
C PRO A 33 33.82 4.94 5.41
N THR A 34 34.40 5.79 4.55
CA THR A 34 34.54 7.22 4.79
C THR A 34 34.09 8.03 3.58
N ASN A 35 33.92 9.33 3.74
CA ASN A 35 33.55 10.25 2.65
C ASN A 35 32.27 9.81 1.92
N ILE A 36 31.20 9.51 2.69
CA ILE A 36 29.91 9.20 2.07
C ILE A 36 29.37 10.47 1.42
N GLU A 37 29.22 10.43 0.09
CA GLU A 37 28.55 11.45 -0.70
C GLU A 37 27.23 10.87 -1.22
N ILE A 38 26.16 11.67 -1.15
CA ILE A 38 24.83 11.29 -1.59
C ILE A 38 24.33 12.37 -2.54
N SER A 39 23.98 11.99 -3.76
CA SER A 39 23.33 12.85 -4.73
C SER A 39 21.89 12.41 -4.95
N VAL A 40 21.02 13.38 -5.25
CA VAL A 40 19.60 13.19 -5.55
C VAL A 40 19.31 13.81 -6.90
N THR A 41 18.78 13.03 -7.83
CA THR A 41 18.28 13.49 -9.13
C THR A 41 16.79 13.27 -9.16
N TYR A 42 16.00 14.25 -9.54
CA TYR A 42 14.54 14.18 -9.70
C TYR A 42 14.22 13.81 -11.15
N LEU A 43 13.25 12.93 -11.32
CA LEU A 43 12.90 12.37 -12.63
C LEU A 43 11.41 12.58 -12.91
N ASP A 44 11.10 13.32 -13.96
CA ASP A 44 9.72 13.57 -14.40
C ASP A 44 9.62 13.42 -15.91
N ASP A 45 8.52 12.88 -16.42
CA ASP A 45 8.20 12.88 -17.84
C ASP A 45 7.70 14.28 -18.23
N THR A 46 8.57 15.09 -18.84
CA THR A 46 8.30 16.52 -19.12
C THR A 46 7.62 16.73 -20.46
N ASN A 47 7.62 15.74 -21.34
CA ASN A 47 7.12 15.83 -22.70
C ASN A 47 5.99 14.83 -23.02
N GLY A 48 5.69 13.90 -22.11
CA GLY A 48 4.60 12.92 -22.22
C GLY A 48 4.93 11.73 -23.13
N ASP A 49 6.22 11.45 -23.36
CA ASP A 49 6.65 10.30 -24.19
C ASP A 49 6.88 9.01 -23.39
N GLY A 50 6.68 9.06 -22.06
CA GLY A 50 6.87 7.92 -21.15
C GLY A 50 8.31 7.72 -20.72
N VAL A 51 9.23 8.63 -21.07
CA VAL A 51 10.62 8.62 -20.61
C VAL A 51 10.82 9.78 -19.63
N ALA A 52 11.38 9.49 -18.47
CA ALA A 52 11.60 10.50 -17.44
C ALA A 52 12.93 11.23 -17.67
N GLU A 53 12.89 12.56 -17.66
CA GLU A 53 14.05 13.45 -17.72
C GLU A 53 14.42 13.98 -16.33
N GLU A 54 15.66 14.44 -16.21
CA GLU A 54 16.14 15.08 -14.98
C GLU A 54 15.51 16.47 -14.81
N THR A 55 14.96 16.72 -13.62
CA THR A 55 14.32 17.99 -13.26
C THR A 55 14.93 18.57 -11.98
N ALA A 56 14.60 19.83 -11.68
CA ALA A 56 15.06 20.49 -10.47
C ALA A 56 14.26 20.02 -9.24
N ALA A 57 14.88 20.09 -8.05
CA ALA A 57 14.19 19.85 -6.79
C ALA A 57 12.99 20.81 -6.62
N PRO A 58 11.87 20.35 -6.10
CA PRO A 58 11.53 19.01 -5.57
C PRO A 58 10.94 18.05 -6.61
N GLY A 59 11.18 18.23 -7.90
CA GLY A 59 10.51 17.55 -9.01
C GLY A 59 9.25 18.28 -9.47
N LEU A 60 8.62 17.77 -10.53
CA LEU A 60 7.42 18.37 -11.14
C LEU A 60 6.12 17.63 -10.76
N GLY A 61 6.22 16.50 -10.00
CA GLY A 61 5.03 15.81 -9.51
C GLY A 61 5.05 14.30 -9.60
N SER A 62 6.04 13.69 -10.24
CA SER A 62 6.18 12.23 -10.31
C SER A 62 6.46 11.60 -8.94
N GLY A 63 7.13 12.33 -8.03
CA GLY A 63 7.69 11.81 -6.79
C GLY A 63 8.90 10.89 -7.01
N VAL A 64 9.37 10.71 -8.24
CA VAL A 64 10.47 9.81 -8.58
C VAL A 64 11.81 10.48 -8.35
N VAL A 65 12.67 9.83 -7.60
CA VAL A 65 14.05 10.26 -7.38
C VAL A 65 15.03 9.13 -7.66
N LYS A 66 16.17 9.46 -8.21
CA LYS A 66 17.33 8.61 -8.29
C LYS A 66 18.34 9.06 -7.25
N LEU A 67 18.59 8.19 -6.28
CA LEU A 67 19.59 8.36 -5.25
C LEU A 67 20.88 7.70 -5.70
N SER A 68 22.02 8.36 -5.52
CA SER A 68 23.33 7.76 -5.77
C SER A 68 24.25 8.04 -4.59
N ALA A 69 24.91 7.00 -4.09
CA ALA A 69 25.84 7.11 -3.00
C ALA A 69 27.22 6.59 -3.40
N THR A 70 28.26 7.28 -2.96
CA THR A 70 29.65 6.87 -3.07
C THR A 70 30.34 6.99 -1.69
N ALA A 71 31.31 6.13 -1.46
CA ALA A 71 32.15 6.21 -0.25
C ALA A 71 33.49 5.52 -0.50
N SER A 72 34.54 5.97 0.20
CA SER A 72 35.81 5.27 0.23
C SER A 72 35.70 4.01 1.08
N ASN A 73 36.33 2.91 0.68
CA ASN A 73 36.34 1.62 1.36
C ASN A 73 34.94 0.96 1.53
N ALA A 74 33.98 1.33 0.70
CA ALA A 74 32.65 0.71 0.71
C ALA A 74 32.58 -0.41 -0.32
N SER A 75 31.93 -1.52 0.05
CA SER A 75 31.62 -2.65 -0.83
C SER A 75 30.13 -2.74 -1.20
N SER A 76 29.26 -2.15 -0.40
CA SER A 76 27.81 -2.10 -0.63
C SER A 76 27.16 -0.97 0.14
N PHE A 77 25.92 -0.65 -0.25
CA PHE A 77 25.13 0.41 0.35
C PHE A 77 23.74 -0.10 0.72
N HIS A 78 23.25 0.31 1.88
CA HIS A 78 21.84 0.18 2.24
C HIS A 78 21.20 1.57 2.31
N TYR A 79 20.05 1.71 1.70
CA TYR A 79 19.22 2.89 1.84
C TYR A 79 18.09 2.61 2.82
N VAL A 80 17.93 3.45 3.83
CA VAL A 80 16.79 3.43 4.76
C VAL A 80 15.90 4.62 4.43
N ILE A 81 14.71 4.36 3.90
CA ILE A 81 13.71 5.34 3.48
C ILE A 81 12.38 4.93 4.08
N GLN A 82 11.72 5.83 4.83
CA GLN A 82 10.42 5.54 5.47
C GLN A 82 10.43 4.22 6.26
N ASN A 83 11.52 3.94 7.01
CA ASN A 83 11.77 2.72 7.78
C ASN A 83 11.92 1.42 6.96
N VAL A 84 12.04 1.52 5.64
CA VAL A 84 12.31 0.39 4.76
C VAL A 84 13.78 0.42 4.33
N THR A 85 14.48 -0.71 4.54
CA THR A 85 15.87 -0.87 4.11
C THR A 85 15.95 -1.54 2.73
N ARG A 86 16.74 -0.96 1.83
CA ARG A 86 16.99 -1.48 0.47
C ARG A 86 18.49 -1.62 0.24
N LEU A 87 18.93 -2.82 -0.13
CA LEU A 87 20.33 -3.10 -0.47
C LEU A 87 20.62 -2.70 -1.91
N GLN A 88 21.76 -2.01 -2.12
CA GLN A 88 22.29 -1.65 -3.43
C GLN A 88 23.80 -1.88 -3.47
N THR A 89 24.27 -2.75 -4.36
CA THR A 89 25.69 -3.04 -4.48
C THR A 89 26.46 -1.97 -5.24
N ASN A 90 25.80 -1.26 -6.16
CA ASN A 90 26.41 -0.21 -7.00
C ASN A 90 26.16 1.22 -6.49
N GLY A 91 25.53 1.37 -5.31
CA GLY A 91 25.25 2.66 -4.72
C GLY A 91 24.12 3.48 -5.37
N ALA A 92 23.42 2.96 -6.39
CA ALA A 92 22.33 3.66 -7.07
C ALA A 92 20.97 3.02 -6.74
N LEU A 93 19.99 3.85 -6.38
CA LEU A 93 18.61 3.45 -6.07
C LEU A 93 17.62 4.42 -6.70
N GLU A 94 16.68 3.91 -7.49
CA GLU A 94 15.49 4.67 -7.85
C GLU A 94 14.38 4.42 -6.82
N HIS A 95 13.72 5.49 -6.39
CA HIS A 95 12.64 5.44 -5.41
C HIS A 95 11.55 6.43 -5.77
N THR A 96 10.28 6.02 -5.57
CA THR A 96 9.12 6.87 -5.78
C THR A 96 8.49 7.21 -4.43
N PHE A 97 8.43 8.49 -4.11
CA PHE A 97 7.65 9.01 -3.00
C PHE A 97 6.20 9.21 -3.44
N THR A 98 5.27 8.59 -2.74
CA THR A 98 3.85 8.53 -3.16
C THR A 98 2.90 9.32 -2.25
N THR A 99 3.42 9.94 -1.19
CA THR A 99 2.62 10.83 -0.35
C THR A 99 2.39 12.15 -1.08
N LEU A 100 1.12 12.48 -1.34
CA LEU A 100 0.76 13.65 -2.12
C LEU A 100 1.25 14.95 -1.50
N GLY A 101 1.60 15.90 -2.37
CA GLY A 101 2.13 17.21 -2.02
C GLY A 101 3.65 17.24 -1.98
N ASN A 102 4.18 18.39 -1.57
CA ASN A 102 5.62 18.59 -1.36
C ASN A 102 5.99 18.18 0.06
N ASN A 103 6.69 17.05 0.20
CA ASN A 103 7.06 16.48 1.48
C ASN A 103 8.57 16.37 1.61
N THR A 104 9.06 16.39 2.85
CA THR A 104 10.48 16.18 3.18
C THR A 104 10.67 14.82 3.82
N TYR A 105 11.63 14.06 3.34
CA TYR A 105 11.93 12.71 3.78
C TYR A 105 13.37 12.59 4.25
N ALA A 106 13.59 11.94 5.40
CA ALA A 106 14.91 11.53 5.82
C ALA A 106 15.34 10.28 5.04
N VAL A 107 16.46 10.38 4.34
CA VAL A 107 17.10 9.28 3.63
C VAL A 107 18.44 9.00 4.27
N THR A 108 18.59 7.81 4.87
CA THR A 108 19.85 7.37 5.47
C THR A 108 20.53 6.36 4.57
N VAL A 109 21.79 6.62 4.25
CA VAL A 109 22.65 5.67 3.55
C VAL A 109 23.63 5.07 4.54
N ILE A 110 23.70 3.74 4.58
CA ILE A 110 24.66 2.97 5.36
C ILE A 110 25.61 2.33 4.37
N ALA A 111 26.87 2.75 4.38
CA ALA A 111 27.94 2.17 3.60
C ALA A 111 28.62 1.04 4.38
N TYR A 112 28.75 -0.13 3.80
CA TYR A 112 29.40 -1.30 4.39
C TYR A 112 30.76 -1.53 3.75
N GLY A 113 31.78 -1.70 4.58
CA GLY A 113 33.14 -2.08 4.18
C GLY A 113 33.40 -3.57 4.39
N THR A 114 34.67 -3.95 4.20
CA THR A 114 35.13 -5.32 4.43
C THR A 114 34.88 -5.73 5.90
N GLY A 115 34.44 -6.99 6.08
CA GLY A 115 34.13 -7.52 7.43
C GLY A 115 32.84 -6.97 8.05
N GLY A 116 32.00 -6.26 7.28
CA GLY A 116 30.70 -5.78 7.76
C GLY A 116 30.74 -4.48 8.60
N ILE A 117 31.92 -3.87 8.73
CA ILE A 117 32.04 -2.55 9.37
C ILE A 117 31.29 -1.50 8.54
N SER A 118 30.59 -0.59 9.18
CA SER A 118 29.73 0.37 8.45
C SER A 118 29.85 1.79 8.99
N THR A 119 29.48 2.73 8.12
CA THR A 119 29.30 4.15 8.45
C THR A 119 28.00 4.61 7.77
N SER A 120 27.30 5.55 8.38
CA SER A 120 26.05 6.07 7.82
C SER A 120 26.05 7.59 7.67
N LYS A 121 25.25 8.06 6.73
CA LYS A 121 24.94 9.48 6.53
C LYS A 121 23.47 9.66 6.20
N THR A 122 22.83 10.65 6.82
CA THR A 122 21.44 11.02 6.54
C THR A 122 21.38 12.37 5.84
N ILE A 123 20.52 12.46 4.84
CA ILE A 123 20.14 13.70 4.17
C ILE A 123 18.64 13.89 4.20
N GLU A 124 18.17 15.12 4.00
CA GLU A 124 16.77 15.42 3.75
C GLU A 124 16.54 15.55 2.24
N VAL A 125 15.50 14.89 1.76
CA VAL A 125 15.06 14.91 0.36
C VAL A 125 13.67 15.50 0.31
N GLN A 126 13.49 16.63 -0.37
CA GLN A 126 12.16 17.15 -0.69
C GLN A 126 11.69 16.51 -1.99
N ALA A 127 10.48 15.97 -2.02
CA ALA A 127 9.89 15.41 -3.22
C ALA A 127 8.43 15.88 -3.36
N LEU A 128 8.09 16.32 -4.57
CA LEU A 128 6.72 16.66 -4.96
C LEU A 128 6.09 15.44 -5.64
N ALA A 129 5.02 14.94 -5.07
CA ALA A 129 4.19 13.91 -5.69
C ALA A 129 2.79 14.45 -5.95
N LEU A 130 2.38 14.47 -7.23
CA LEU A 130 1.04 14.85 -7.67
C LEU A 130 0.42 13.63 -8.33
N TYR A 131 -0.76 13.22 -7.84
CA TYR A 131 -1.46 12.10 -8.46
C TYR A 131 -2.38 12.63 -9.55
N GLU A 132 -2.14 12.21 -10.77
CA GLU A 132 -3.10 12.34 -11.84
C GLU A 132 -3.71 10.96 -12.14
N ALA A 133 -5.03 10.84 -11.97
CA ALA A 133 -5.73 9.59 -12.21
C ALA A 133 -5.62 9.20 -13.69
N PRO A 134 -5.26 7.93 -14.01
CA PRO A 134 -5.18 7.44 -15.38
C PRO A 134 -6.49 7.64 -16.15
N ALA A 135 -6.39 7.87 -17.46
CA ALA A 135 -7.56 8.14 -18.30
C ALA A 135 -8.57 6.98 -18.32
N ASP A 136 -8.08 5.73 -18.30
CA ASP A 136 -8.91 4.53 -18.24
C ASP A 136 -9.66 4.39 -16.90
N LEU A 137 -9.04 4.83 -15.77
CA LEU A 137 -9.72 4.89 -14.48
C LEU A 137 -10.83 5.94 -14.48
N LYS A 138 -10.56 7.13 -15.01
CA LYS A 138 -11.54 8.21 -15.14
C LYS A 138 -12.72 7.76 -16.03
N GLU A 139 -12.43 7.15 -17.18
CA GLU A 139 -13.47 6.63 -18.07
C GLU A 139 -14.27 5.50 -17.42
N MET A 140 -13.62 4.57 -16.75
CA MET A 140 -14.32 3.53 -15.98
C MET A 140 -15.25 4.15 -14.94
N LEU A 141 -14.78 5.11 -14.14
CA LEU A 141 -15.51 5.62 -12.98
C LEU A 141 -16.70 6.49 -13.37
N HIS A 142 -16.54 7.43 -14.32
CA HIS A 142 -17.57 8.41 -14.68
C HIS A 142 -17.82 8.59 -16.19
N ALA A 143 -17.24 7.74 -17.06
CA ALA A 143 -17.42 7.74 -18.51
C ALA A 143 -17.21 9.14 -19.15
N ASN A 144 -16.28 9.93 -18.61
CA ASN A 144 -15.99 11.33 -18.99
C ASN A 144 -17.25 12.27 -18.93
N SER A 145 -18.27 11.87 -18.20
CA SER A 145 -19.50 12.62 -17.97
C SER A 145 -20.12 12.22 -16.62
N SER A 146 -20.90 11.15 -16.62
CA SER A 146 -21.58 10.59 -15.46
C SER A 146 -21.75 9.09 -15.65
N ARG A 147 -21.48 8.32 -14.60
CA ARG A 147 -21.73 6.88 -14.59
C ARG A 147 -22.28 6.42 -13.26
N THR A 148 -23.32 5.59 -13.35
CA THR A 148 -23.98 5.01 -12.19
C THR A 148 -23.53 3.57 -11.98
N TRP A 149 -23.26 3.25 -10.73
CA TRP A 149 -22.83 1.94 -10.26
C TRP A 149 -23.83 1.36 -9.26
N LYS A 150 -23.82 0.05 -9.12
CA LYS A 150 -24.60 -0.69 -8.12
C LYS A 150 -23.79 -1.88 -7.60
N ILE A 151 -24.21 -2.43 -6.48
CA ILE A 151 -23.64 -3.68 -5.97
C ILE A 151 -23.94 -4.83 -6.96
N ALA A 152 -22.93 -5.66 -7.21
CA ALA A 152 -23.02 -6.83 -8.09
C ALA A 152 -23.74 -8.00 -7.40
N SER A 153 -25.01 -7.82 -7.04
CA SER A 153 -25.80 -8.73 -6.19
C SER A 153 -25.81 -10.20 -6.61
N ASP A 154 -25.66 -10.44 -7.93
CA ASP A 154 -25.66 -11.81 -8.48
C ASP A 154 -24.28 -12.48 -8.49
N SER A 155 -23.23 -11.74 -8.10
CA SER A 155 -21.87 -12.26 -8.02
C SER A 155 -21.57 -12.82 -6.63
N PRO A 156 -20.84 -13.94 -6.52
CA PRO A 156 -20.34 -14.39 -5.23
C PRO A 156 -19.33 -13.40 -4.67
N LYS A 157 -19.29 -13.23 -3.34
CA LYS A 157 -18.39 -12.29 -2.63
C LYS A 157 -18.56 -10.82 -3.02
N HIS A 158 -19.71 -10.45 -3.57
CA HIS A 158 -20.02 -9.05 -3.91
C HIS A 158 -20.04 -8.13 -2.69
N PHE A 159 -20.22 -8.69 -1.52
CA PHE A 159 -20.13 -8.08 -0.20
C PHE A 159 -19.42 -9.04 0.74
N GLY A 160 -18.59 -8.53 1.66
CA GLY A 160 -17.92 -9.39 2.62
C GLY A 160 -16.92 -8.66 3.49
N LEU A 161 -16.25 -9.41 4.36
CA LEU A 161 -15.26 -8.88 5.29
C LEU A 161 -14.02 -9.77 5.37
N GLY A 162 -12.94 -9.16 5.82
CA GLY A 162 -11.66 -9.81 6.06
C GLY A 162 -10.79 -9.01 7.05
N PRO A 163 -9.54 -9.43 7.25
CA PRO A 163 -8.63 -8.75 8.16
C PRO A 163 -8.27 -7.36 7.65
N VAL A 164 -8.00 -6.43 8.57
CA VAL A 164 -7.45 -5.10 8.22
C VAL A 164 -6.14 -5.27 7.46
N ASN A 165 -5.98 -4.52 6.37
CA ASN A 165 -4.89 -4.64 5.40
C ASN A 165 -4.81 -6.00 4.68
N GLY A 166 -5.86 -6.82 4.75
CA GLY A 166 -5.95 -8.07 3.99
C GLY A 166 -5.90 -7.83 2.47
N SER A 167 -5.34 -8.78 1.74
CA SER A 167 -5.22 -8.75 0.28
C SER A 167 -6.16 -9.74 -0.43
N ILE A 168 -6.89 -10.54 0.34
CA ILE A 168 -7.83 -11.55 -0.19
C ILE A 168 -9.25 -11.01 -0.04
N GLN A 169 -9.96 -10.91 -1.16
CA GLN A 169 -11.35 -10.44 -1.18
C GLN A 169 -12.23 -11.31 -0.28
N ALA A 170 -12.90 -10.68 0.69
CA ALA A 170 -13.87 -11.33 1.55
C ALA A 170 -13.33 -12.65 2.14
N GLU A 171 -12.14 -12.55 2.79
CA GLU A 171 -11.39 -13.73 3.27
C GLU A 171 -12.13 -14.50 4.35
N TRP A 172 -12.79 -13.81 5.29
CA TRP A 172 -13.48 -14.43 6.41
C TRP A 172 -14.95 -14.71 6.14
N TYR A 173 -15.60 -13.82 5.37
CA TYR A 173 -16.99 -13.97 4.96
C TYR A 173 -17.18 -13.29 3.60
N GLY A 174 -17.90 -13.95 2.72
CA GLY A 174 -18.32 -13.41 1.43
C GLY A 174 -19.74 -13.86 1.12
N ALA A 175 -20.63 -12.90 0.91
CA ALA A 175 -22.03 -13.13 0.59
C ALA A 175 -22.20 -13.93 -0.70
N GLY A 176 -23.11 -14.89 -0.68
CA GLY A 176 -23.58 -15.59 -1.88
C GLY A 176 -24.47 -14.69 -2.75
N PRO A 177 -24.71 -15.08 -4.02
CA PRO A 177 -25.63 -14.37 -4.89
C PRO A 177 -27.00 -14.13 -4.25
N GLY A 178 -27.48 -12.88 -4.22
CA GLY A 178 -28.77 -12.49 -3.67
C GLY A 178 -28.91 -12.55 -2.15
N GLU A 179 -27.88 -12.92 -1.42
CA GLU A 179 -27.96 -13.21 0.02
C GLU A 179 -28.40 -12.00 0.86
N LYS A 180 -28.12 -10.78 0.40
CA LYS A 180 -28.46 -9.53 1.11
C LYS A 180 -29.66 -8.80 0.51
N ALA A 181 -30.56 -9.49 -0.23
CA ALA A 181 -31.71 -8.87 -0.89
C ALA A 181 -32.71 -8.20 0.07
N HIS A 182 -32.72 -8.60 1.34
CA HIS A 182 -33.66 -8.07 2.35
C HIS A 182 -33.13 -6.83 3.11
N THR A 183 -31.90 -6.35 2.79
CA THR A 183 -31.21 -5.37 3.63
C THR A 183 -31.41 -3.91 3.25
N GLY A 184 -31.90 -3.63 2.00
CA GLY A 184 -32.00 -2.28 1.44
C GLY A 184 -30.76 -1.86 0.60
N MET A 185 -29.75 -2.75 0.42
CA MET A 185 -28.49 -2.39 -0.28
C MET A 185 -28.55 -2.51 -1.81
N TYR A 186 -29.40 -3.38 -2.36
CA TYR A 186 -29.26 -3.78 -3.78
C TYR A 186 -29.92 -2.83 -4.79
N ASP A 187 -30.88 -2.06 -4.37
CA ASP A 187 -31.51 -1.03 -5.20
C ASP A 187 -30.82 0.33 -5.11
N ASP A 188 -29.83 0.47 -4.23
CA ASP A 188 -28.94 1.64 -4.17
C ASP A 188 -28.20 1.89 -5.49
N ARG A 189 -28.00 3.15 -5.81
CA ARG A 189 -27.26 3.62 -6.98
C ARG A 189 -26.24 4.67 -6.57
N TYR A 190 -25.01 4.51 -7.08
CA TYR A 190 -23.87 5.35 -6.79
C TYR A 190 -23.42 6.03 -8.08
N THR A 191 -23.70 7.31 -8.24
CA THR A 191 -23.37 8.05 -9.45
C THR A 191 -22.18 8.95 -9.24
N PHE A 192 -21.14 8.74 -10.05
CA PHE A 192 -19.96 9.60 -10.12
C PHE A 192 -20.07 10.52 -11.31
N ASN A 193 -20.00 11.84 -11.08
CA ASN A 193 -20.01 12.87 -12.10
C ASN A 193 -18.60 13.43 -12.33
N VAL A 194 -18.32 13.83 -13.57
CA VAL A 194 -17.00 14.40 -13.96
C VAL A 194 -16.65 15.68 -13.22
N ASP A 195 -17.65 16.39 -12.71
CA ASP A 195 -17.46 17.63 -11.92
C ASP A 195 -17.05 17.39 -10.45
N GLY A 196 -16.88 16.11 -10.07
CA GLY A 196 -16.49 15.73 -8.71
C GLY A 196 -17.67 15.51 -7.75
N THR A 197 -18.91 15.60 -8.22
CA THR A 197 -20.07 15.27 -7.39
C THR A 197 -20.35 13.77 -7.39
N PHE A 198 -20.80 13.28 -6.22
CA PHE A 198 -21.23 11.91 -5.98
C PHE A 198 -22.66 11.89 -5.50
N THR A 199 -23.53 11.13 -6.15
CA THR A 199 -24.92 10.97 -5.73
C THR A 199 -25.15 9.54 -5.26
N HIS A 200 -25.68 9.39 -4.05
CA HIS A 200 -26.25 8.16 -3.55
C HIS A 200 -27.76 8.23 -3.65
N ASP A 201 -28.33 7.47 -4.56
CA ASP A 201 -29.77 7.25 -4.68
C ASP A 201 -30.08 5.93 -3.95
N VAL A 202 -30.80 6.03 -2.85
CA VAL A 202 -31.16 4.91 -1.96
C VAL A 202 -32.30 4.03 -2.52
N GLY A 203 -32.65 4.24 -3.79
CA GLY A 203 -33.67 3.45 -4.47
C GLY A 203 -35.09 3.69 -4.01
N PRO A 204 -36.04 2.92 -4.55
CA PRO A 204 -37.45 3.09 -4.27
C PRO A 204 -37.88 2.64 -2.88
N ASP A 205 -37.10 1.83 -2.19
CA ASP A 205 -37.40 1.40 -0.82
C ASP A 205 -37.01 2.46 0.24
N GLY A 206 -36.16 3.44 -0.13
CA GLY A 206 -35.73 4.54 0.73
C GLY A 206 -34.91 4.09 1.92
N THR A 207 -34.21 2.94 1.80
CA THR A 207 -33.49 2.34 2.93
C THR A 207 -32.09 1.91 2.56
N VAL A 208 -31.22 1.84 3.58
CA VAL A 208 -29.82 1.41 3.43
C VAL A 208 -29.46 0.35 4.48
N PHE A 209 -28.31 -0.27 4.29
CA PHE A 209 -27.75 -1.28 5.15
C PHE A 209 -26.47 -0.79 5.82
N GLY A 210 -26.29 -1.05 7.13
CA GLY A 210 -25.10 -0.59 7.82
C GLY A 210 -24.83 -1.26 9.15
N ARG A 211 -23.67 -0.95 9.71
CA ARG A 211 -23.22 -1.49 10.98
C ARG A 211 -23.96 -0.82 12.13
N GLU A 212 -24.54 -1.61 13.05
CA GLU A 212 -25.40 -1.13 14.13
C GLU A 212 -24.75 0.02 14.95
N VAL A 213 -23.49 -0.14 15.32
CA VAL A 213 -22.78 0.83 16.17
C VAL A 213 -22.36 2.10 15.45
N LEU A 214 -22.50 2.19 14.13
CA LEU A 214 -22.02 3.29 13.29
C LEU A 214 -23.15 3.96 12.48
N ILE A 215 -24.19 3.24 12.11
CA ILE A 215 -25.20 3.69 11.14
C ILE A 215 -25.95 4.99 11.56
N ASN A 216 -26.03 5.26 12.85
CA ASN A 216 -26.66 6.47 13.37
C ASN A 216 -25.89 7.76 13.00
N GLU A 217 -24.62 7.66 12.56
CA GLU A 217 -23.86 8.79 12.03
C GLU A 217 -24.49 9.37 10.76
N LEU A 218 -25.29 8.57 10.02
CA LEU A 218 -26.02 9.00 8.84
C LEU A 218 -27.16 9.97 9.13
N GLY A 219 -27.65 10.04 10.38
CA GLY A 219 -28.74 10.93 10.79
C GLY A 219 -30.12 10.51 10.29
N GLY A 220 -30.27 9.32 9.74
CA GLY A 220 -31.54 8.70 9.36
C GLY A 220 -32.27 8.11 10.57
N SER A 221 -33.17 7.16 10.35
CA SER A 221 -33.96 6.56 11.42
C SER A 221 -34.49 5.16 11.10
N GLY A 222 -34.99 4.47 12.12
CA GLY A 222 -35.65 3.16 11.95
C GLY A 222 -34.67 2.04 11.64
N GLY A 223 -35.10 1.11 10.77
CA GLY A 223 -34.38 -0.11 10.48
C GLY A 223 -34.62 -1.20 11.52
N GLU A 224 -34.19 -2.41 11.22
CA GLU A 224 -34.28 -3.58 12.10
C GLU A 224 -32.86 -4.08 12.43
N ALA A 225 -32.63 -4.39 13.70
CA ALA A 225 -31.35 -4.99 14.12
C ALA A 225 -31.26 -6.44 13.65
N GLU A 226 -30.16 -6.76 12.96
CA GLU A 226 -29.81 -8.12 12.52
C GLU A 226 -28.39 -8.48 12.97
N GLY A 227 -28.26 -9.00 14.16
CA GLY A 227 -26.95 -9.30 14.76
C GLY A 227 -26.17 -8.02 15.09
N ALA A 228 -25.08 -7.76 14.36
CA ALA A 228 -24.26 -6.55 14.51
C ALA A 228 -24.58 -5.49 13.43
N ASP A 229 -25.65 -5.67 12.68
CA ASP A 229 -26.05 -4.87 11.53
C ASP A 229 -27.44 -4.27 11.74
N VAL A 230 -27.76 -3.22 11.02
CA VAL A 230 -29.12 -2.69 10.88
C VAL A 230 -29.49 -2.75 9.40
N ILE A 231 -30.59 -3.45 9.12
CA ILE A 231 -31.20 -3.53 7.79
C ILE A 231 -32.33 -2.53 7.64
N GLN A 232 -32.60 -2.13 6.40
CA GLN A 232 -33.73 -1.22 6.08
C GLN A 232 -33.71 0.08 6.91
N TYR A 233 -32.54 0.65 7.11
CA TYR A 233 -32.38 1.94 7.79
C TYR A 233 -32.83 3.06 6.85
N VAL A 234 -33.83 3.85 7.26
CA VAL A 234 -34.43 4.89 6.40
C VAL A 234 -33.47 6.06 6.24
N LEU A 235 -33.15 6.37 4.99
CA LEU A 235 -32.27 7.46 4.61
C LEU A 235 -32.77 8.11 3.32
N ASP A 236 -32.69 9.44 3.22
CA ASP A 236 -32.96 10.14 1.97
C ASP A 236 -31.76 10.08 1.02
N SER A 237 -32.01 10.06 -0.29
CA SER A 237 -30.96 10.22 -1.31
C SER A 237 -30.22 11.55 -1.13
N TYR A 238 -28.92 11.56 -1.36
CA TYR A 238 -28.09 12.74 -1.13
C TYR A 238 -26.98 12.89 -2.17
N THR A 239 -26.36 14.07 -2.17
CA THR A 239 -25.20 14.37 -3.03
C THR A 239 -24.06 14.88 -2.15
N GLU A 240 -22.89 14.34 -2.41
CA GLU A 240 -21.61 14.69 -1.77
C GLU A 240 -20.53 14.85 -2.85
N ASN A 241 -19.26 14.94 -2.47
CA ASN A 241 -18.17 15.02 -3.43
C ASN A 241 -17.28 13.78 -3.36
N TRP A 242 -16.59 13.51 -4.48
CA TRP A 242 -15.60 12.46 -4.56
C TRP A 242 -14.29 12.98 -5.15
N THR A 243 -13.19 12.33 -4.79
CA THR A 243 -11.87 12.55 -5.37
C THR A 243 -11.15 11.23 -5.57
N LEU A 244 -10.21 11.21 -6.54
CA LEU A 244 -9.26 10.10 -6.70
C LEU A 244 -7.90 10.50 -6.12
N THR A 245 -7.31 9.57 -5.41
CA THR A 245 -5.96 9.66 -4.85
C THR A 245 -5.25 8.33 -5.02
N ALA A 246 -3.94 8.29 -4.78
CA ALA A 246 -3.19 7.03 -4.79
C ALA A 246 -2.17 6.96 -3.64
N PRO A 247 -2.63 6.95 -2.37
CA PRO A 247 -1.72 6.83 -1.24
C PRO A 247 -0.95 5.50 -1.31
N GLY A 248 0.39 5.57 -1.24
CA GLY A 248 1.23 4.39 -1.39
C GLY A 248 1.12 3.67 -2.75
N GLY A 249 0.66 4.38 -3.80
CA GLY A 249 0.45 3.82 -5.13
C GLY A 249 -0.88 3.05 -5.29
N ALA A 250 -1.75 3.02 -4.28
CA ALA A 250 -3.04 2.34 -4.33
C ALA A 250 -4.15 3.31 -4.76
N GLU A 251 -4.74 3.11 -5.94
CA GLU A 251 -5.88 3.89 -6.41
C GLU A 251 -7.01 3.87 -5.38
N THR A 252 -7.47 5.04 -4.98
CA THR A 252 -8.41 5.20 -3.88
C THR A 252 -9.46 6.25 -4.22
N ILE A 253 -10.72 5.90 -4.06
CA ILE A 253 -11.87 6.82 -4.12
C ILE A 253 -12.09 7.34 -2.70
N SER A 254 -12.10 8.66 -2.53
CA SER A 254 -12.45 9.31 -1.28
C SER A 254 -13.77 10.05 -1.43
N LEU A 255 -14.71 9.83 -0.52
CA LEU A 255 -16.00 10.51 -0.46
C LEU A 255 -16.01 11.52 0.68
N THR A 256 -16.75 12.63 0.52
CA THR A 256 -16.92 13.63 1.58
C THR A 256 -18.13 13.31 2.49
N GLY A 257 -18.24 14.02 3.59
CA GLY A 257 -19.34 13.84 4.55
C GLY A 257 -19.43 12.44 5.12
N THR A 258 -20.62 11.89 5.15
CA THR A 258 -20.92 10.51 5.55
C THR A 258 -21.23 9.61 4.33
N ALA A 259 -20.82 10.04 3.12
CA ALA A 259 -21.11 9.28 1.91
C ALA A 259 -20.43 7.90 1.91
N PHE A 260 -21.13 6.92 1.38
CA PHE A 260 -20.67 5.54 1.37
C PHE A 260 -21.19 4.77 0.15
N MET A 261 -20.68 3.56 -0.04
CA MET A 261 -21.11 2.60 -1.04
C MET A 261 -21.40 1.25 -0.39
N GLY A 262 -22.51 0.65 -0.73
CA GLY A 262 -22.96 -0.66 -0.25
C GLY A 262 -23.40 -0.62 1.21
N TYR A 263 -22.55 -1.01 2.12
CA TYR A 263 -22.81 -1.16 3.53
C TYR A 263 -22.12 -0.04 4.34
N TYR A 264 -22.87 0.65 5.19
CA TYR A 264 -22.31 1.72 6.01
C TYR A 264 -21.42 1.19 7.12
N ILE A 265 -20.18 1.60 7.11
CA ILE A 265 -19.15 1.16 8.06
C ILE A 265 -18.47 2.30 8.81
N GLY A 266 -18.93 3.57 8.64
CA GLY A 266 -18.23 4.75 9.16
C GLY A 266 -16.82 4.87 8.60
N GLY A 267 -15.92 5.39 9.41
CA GLY A 267 -14.50 5.47 9.08
C GLY A 267 -14.14 6.72 8.28
N ASP A 268 -13.11 6.59 7.42
CA ASP A 268 -12.56 7.73 6.67
C ASP A 268 -13.18 7.89 5.27
N HIS A 269 -14.20 7.10 4.94
CA HIS A 269 -14.93 7.09 3.67
C HIS A 269 -14.02 6.95 2.44
N LYS A 270 -12.93 6.22 2.60
CA LYS A 270 -11.98 5.91 1.52
C LYS A 270 -12.11 4.46 1.09
N TYR A 271 -12.25 4.28 -0.20
CA TYR A 271 -12.40 2.99 -0.84
C TYR A 271 -11.20 2.73 -1.74
N ARG A 272 -10.30 1.87 -1.29
CA ARG A 272 -9.17 1.42 -2.12
C ARG A 272 -9.70 0.53 -3.22
N ILE A 273 -9.34 0.82 -4.47
CA ILE A 273 -9.62 -0.04 -5.61
C ILE A 273 -8.62 -1.21 -5.55
N HIS A 274 -9.14 -2.40 -5.23
CA HIS A 274 -8.34 -3.61 -5.18
C HIS A 274 -8.12 -4.20 -6.57
N MET A 275 -9.19 -4.21 -7.38
CA MET A 275 -9.18 -4.65 -8.77
C MET A 275 -10.22 -3.87 -9.54
N ARG A 276 -9.94 -3.60 -10.81
CA ARG A 276 -10.89 -2.93 -11.71
C ARG A 276 -10.78 -3.43 -13.14
N SER A 277 -11.90 -3.35 -13.86
CA SER A 277 -12.01 -3.49 -15.30
C SER A 277 -12.91 -2.37 -15.84
N ALA A 278 -13.20 -2.36 -17.14
CA ALA A 278 -14.10 -1.36 -17.70
C ALA A 278 -15.53 -1.38 -17.08
N ASN A 279 -15.98 -2.53 -16.57
CA ASN A 279 -17.35 -2.72 -16.08
C ASN A 279 -17.44 -3.40 -14.70
N GLU A 280 -16.36 -3.40 -13.93
CA GLU A 280 -16.35 -3.96 -12.58
C GLU A 280 -15.28 -3.26 -11.76
N MET A 281 -15.58 -2.98 -10.50
CA MET A 281 -14.57 -2.59 -9.52
C MET A 281 -14.79 -3.34 -8.21
N ILE A 282 -13.70 -3.85 -7.66
CA ILE A 282 -13.65 -4.47 -6.33
C ILE A 282 -12.99 -3.47 -5.40
N LEU A 283 -13.75 -3.02 -4.42
CA LEU A 283 -13.35 -2.01 -3.46
C LEU A 283 -13.14 -2.63 -2.08
N THR A 284 -12.25 -2.02 -1.30
CA THR A 284 -12.10 -2.36 0.12
C THR A 284 -11.94 -1.10 0.94
N SER A 285 -12.58 -1.09 2.13
CA SER A 285 -12.54 0.00 3.09
C SER A 285 -12.46 -0.55 4.52
N THR A 286 -11.76 0.15 5.41
CA THR A 286 -11.67 -0.22 6.83
C THR A 286 -12.79 0.44 7.60
N ASP A 287 -13.46 -0.30 8.50
CA ASP A 287 -14.54 0.24 9.33
C ASP A 287 -14.04 1.29 10.33
N GLY A 288 -14.96 2.13 10.82
CA GLY A 288 -14.67 3.21 11.76
C GLY A 288 -14.08 2.76 13.09
N ASN A 289 -14.23 1.49 13.45
CA ASN A 289 -13.63 0.87 14.62
C ASN A 289 -12.22 0.32 14.36
N GLY A 290 -11.75 0.31 13.10
CA GLY A 290 -10.46 -0.25 12.72
C GLY A 290 -10.36 -1.76 12.91
N SER A 291 -11.49 -2.48 12.90
CA SER A 291 -11.57 -3.90 13.23
C SER A 291 -11.52 -4.81 11.99
N PHE A 292 -12.13 -4.37 10.90
CA PHE A 292 -12.30 -5.17 9.68
C PHE A 292 -12.06 -4.34 8.43
N ASN A 293 -11.57 -5.00 7.38
CA ASN A 293 -11.73 -4.53 6.01
C ASN A 293 -13.01 -5.12 5.43
N TRP A 294 -13.84 -4.23 4.87
CA TRP A 294 -15.05 -4.59 4.15
C TRP A 294 -14.81 -4.54 2.65
N TRP A 295 -15.48 -5.42 1.91
CA TRP A 295 -15.27 -5.63 0.50
C TRP A 295 -16.58 -5.48 -0.26
N PHE A 296 -16.51 -4.78 -1.39
CA PHE A 296 -17.65 -4.47 -2.25
C PHE A 296 -17.27 -4.72 -3.70
N THR A 297 -18.12 -5.44 -4.43
CA THR A 297 -18.00 -5.53 -5.89
C THR A 297 -19.12 -4.71 -6.51
N LEU A 298 -18.74 -3.74 -7.35
CA LEU A 298 -19.67 -2.87 -8.05
C LEU A 298 -19.59 -3.11 -9.56
N ILE A 299 -20.76 -3.00 -10.21
CA ILE A 299 -20.93 -3.05 -11.65
C ILE A 299 -21.76 -1.85 -12.11
N PRO A 300 -21.73 -1.45 -13.40
CA PRO A 300 -22.64 -0.47 -13.95
C PRO A 300 -24.10 -0.83 -13.72
N ALA A 301 -24.95 0.19 -13.43
CA ALA A 301 -26.37 0.03 -13.17
C ALA A 301 -27.19 -0.13 -14.46
#